data_c9e3947a8dac10a1aeb53417aa111130
#
_entry.id   c9e3947a8dac10a1aeb53417aa111130
#
_cell.length_a   1.000
_cell.length_b   1.000
_cell.length_c   1.000
_cell.angle_alpha   90.00
_cell.angle_beta   90.00
_cell.angle_gamma   90.00
#
_symmetry.space_group_name_H-M   'P 1'
#
loop_
_entity.id
_entity.type
_entity.pdbx_description
1 polymer ?
#
loop_
_entity_poly.entity_id
_entity_poly.type
_entity_poly.pdbx_seq_one_letter_code
_entity_poly.pdbx_strand_id
1 'polypeptide(L)'
;MKLFGIDISAWQKGYPYSGATKEGVKFAILRAGYGRTKDNQFETHYSNAKAQGWGVGAYWYMYATSVEGARQEAYAFLNVIRGKQFEYPVYLDIEDPSLQKLGKSTLNAMVTAFGEIMEANGYYFGVYTNKYWYNSIISGADLNRKFDWWIAQWSSYEPSGVNYGLWQFGGETNYIRSNKVAGVTTDQNYAVKDYPTIMKTYGKNGYSKSGGGSTPAPQPKPTPQPSTGVTTYVVKKGDTLSGIASRYGTTYQALAQYNGISNPNLIYVGQVIKIPTNGSVPSTPSSSAEYYIVKSGDTLSGIAARYGTTYQKLAQMNGIQNPNLIYPGQKIRVK
;
A
#
# COMPACT_ATOMS: atom_id res chain seq x y z
N MET A 1 -10.88 -5.80 -26.61
CA MET A 1 -11.81 -4.63 -26.72
C MET A 1 -11.41 -3.63 -25.67
N LYS A 2 -11.20 -2.34 -26.01
CA LYS A 2 -10.90 -1.31 -25.03
C LYS A 2 -12.18 -0.87 -24.32
N LEU A 3 -12.15 -0.83 -22.99
CA LEU A 3 -13.26 -0.30 -22.20
C LEU A 3 -12.98 1.16 -21.86
N PHE A 4 -13.99 2.01 -22.03
CA PHE A 4 -13.93 3.43 -21.68
C PHE A 4 -14.24 3.63 -20.19
N GLY A 5 -13.44 4.42 -19.52
CA GLY A 5 -13.61 4.78 -18.12
C GLY A 5 -13.07 6.16 -17.81
N ILE A 6 -13.15 6.52 -16.55
CA ILE A 6 -12.73 7.82 -16.02
C ILE A 6 -11.91 7.64 -14.77
N ASP A 7 -11.16 8.67 -14.36
CA ASP A 7 -10.70 8.78 -12.99
C ASP A 7 -11.20 10.08 -12.38
N ILE A 8 -11.56 10.01 -11.10
CA ILE A 8 -12.22 11.09 -10.37
C ILE A 8 -11.77 11.13 -8.90
N SER A 9 -11.89 12.32 -8.33
CA SER A 9 -11.50 12.62 -6.95
C SER A 9 -12.46 13.62 -6.32
N ALA A 10 -12.09 14.17 -5.17
CA ALA A 10 -12.85 15.24 -4.51
C ALA A 10 -13.11 16.46 -5.42
N TRP A 11 -12.33 16.62 -6.47
CA TRP A 11 -12.53 17.69 -7.45
C TRP A 11 -13.84 17.55 -8.27
N GLN A 12 -14.31 16.31 -8.44
CA GLN A 12 -15.56 16.00 -9.13
C GLN A 12 -16.73 15.75 -8.15
N LYS A 13 -16.82 16.53 -7.07
CA LYS A 13 -17.95 16.45 -6.15
C LYS A 13 -19.27 16.68 -6.89
N GLY A 14 -20.29 15.83 -6.60
CA GLY A 14 -21.60 15.90 -7.26
C GLY A 14 -21.59 15.37 -8.70
N TYR A 15 -20.66 14.47 -9.04
CA TYR A 15 -20.50 13.91 -10.39
C TYR A 15 -21.80 13.29 -10.94
N PRO A 16 -22.17 13.54 -12.21
CA PRO A 16 -23.42 13.07 -12.81
C PRO A 16 -23.31 11.62 -13.36
N TYR A 17 -23.23 10.63 -12.49
CA TYR A 17 -22.95 9.22 -12.84
C TYR A 17 -23.89 8.63 -13.91
N SER A 18 -25.20 8.87 -13.80
CA SER A 18 -26.19 8.36 -14.78
C SER A 18 -25.94 8.94 -16.17
N GLY A 19 -25.59 10.24 -16.26
CA GLY A 19 -25.18 10.86 -17.52
C GLY A 19 -23.94 10.21 -18.11
N ALA A 20 -22.92 10.02 -17.29
CA ALA A 20 -21.66 9.38 -17.69
C ALA A 20 -21.87 7.92 -18.16
N THR A 21 -22.78 7.18 -17.52
CA THR A 21 -23.17 5.83 -17.96
C THR A 21 -23.75 5.85 -19.38
N LYS A 22 -24.63 6.83 -19.69
CA LYS A 22 -25.20 6.99 -21.03
C LYS A 22 -24.14 7.34 -22.08
N GLU A 23 -23.08 8.04 -21.68
CA GLU A 23 -21.91 8.35 -22.54
C GLU A 23 -20.92 7.21 -22.66
N GLY A 24 -21.19 6.04 -22.07
CA GLY A 24 -20.46 4.81 -22.25
C GLY A 24 -19.39 4.51 -21.20
N VAL A 25 -19.36 5.22 -20.09
CA VAL A 25 -18.45 4.90 -18.96
C VAL A 25 -18.77 3.50 -18.42
N LYS A 26 -17.73 2.67 -18.31
CA LYS A 26 -17.80 1.29 -17.82
C LYS A 26 -17.02 1.08 -16.52
N PHE A 27 -16.06 1.94 -16.22
CA PHE A 27 -15.29 1.86 -14.99
C PHE A 27 -14.83 3.23 -14.51
N ALA A 28 -14.46 3.29 -13.23
CA ALA A 28 -13.83 4.46 -12.65
C ALA A 28 -12.64 4.07 -11.76
N ILE A 29 -11.54 4.84 -11.82
CA ILE A 29 -10.44 4.77 -10.87
C ILE A 29 -10.59 5.96 -9.92
N LEU A 30 -10.76 5.68 -8.63
CA LEU A 30 -11.16 6.66 -7.64
C LEU A 30 -10.00 7.06 -6.75
N ARG A 31 -9.74 8.37 -6.56
CA ARG A 31 -8.76 8.77 -5.56
C ARG A 31 -9.23 8.38 -4.16
N ALA A 32 -8.53 7.44 -3.56
CA ALA A 32 -8.79 7.03 -2.17
C ALA A 32 -8.20 8.02 -1.16
N GLY A 33 -7.09 8.67 -1.55
CA GLY A 33 -6.42 9.66 -0.71
C GLY A 33 -5.09 10.12 -1.29
N TYR A 34 -4.35 10.85 -0.48
CA TYR A 34 -3.03 11.41 -0.79
C TYR A 34 -2.23 11.61 0.49
N GLY A 35 -0.92 11.41 0.44
CA GLY A 35 -0.07 11.51 1.62
C GLY A 35 -0.60 10.63 2.76
N ARG A 36 -1.16 11.23 3.80
CA ARG A 36 -1.81 10.50 4.91
C ARG A 36 -3.29 10.86 5.07
N THR A 37 -3.89 11.47 4.05
CA THR A 37 -5.25 12.01 4.11
C THR A 37 -6.15 11.22 3.18
N LYS A 38 -7.28 10.75 3.72
CA LYS A 38 -8.35 10.14 2.91
C LYS A 38 -9.03 11.21 2.06
N ASP A 39 -9.32 10.90 0.79
CA ASP A 39 -10.18 11.75 -0.04
C ASP A 39 -11.61 11.77 0.51
N ASN A 40 -12.16 12.95 0.71
CA ASN A 40 -13.46 13.13 1.35
C ASN A 40 -14.65 12.72 0.46
N GLN A 41 -14.46 12.54 -0.86
CA GLN A 41 -15.46 12.06 -1.78
C GLN A 41 -15.31 10.56 -2.13
N PHE A 42 -14.27 9.90 -1.65
CA PHE A 42 -14.00 8.50 -2.03
C PHE A 42 -15.18 7.57 -1.79
N GLU A 43 -15.81 7.62 -0.60
CA GLU A 43 -16.95 6.75 -0.29
C GLU A 43 -18.16 7.05 -1.16
N THR A 44 -18.42 8.33 -1.42
CA THR A 44 -19.50 8.78 -2.29
C THR A 44 -19.29 8.30 -3.72
N HIS A 45 -18.07 8.48 -4.25
CA HIS A 45 -17.72 8.02 -5.59
C HIS A 45 -17.79 6.50 -5.70
N TYR A 46 -17.25 5.78 -4.70
CA TYR A 46 -17.29 4.31 -4.67
C TYR A 46 -18.73 3.78 -4.71
N SER A 47 -19.60 4.28 -3.83
CA SER A 47 -20.98 3.82 -3.73
C SER A 47 -21.77 4.14 -5.02
N ASN A 48 -21.61 5.34 -5.56
CA ASN A 48 -22.35 5.73 -6.77
C ASN A 48 -21.84 5.00 -8.02
N ALA A 49 -20.52 4.83 -8.20
CA ALA A 49 -19.99 4.05 -9.32
C ALA A 49 -20.47 2.60 -9.28
N LYS A 50 -20.46 1.96 -8.09
CA LYS A 50 -21.04 0.62 -7.91
C LYS A 50 -22.53 0.56 -8.22
N ALA A 51 -23.30 1.55 -7.82
CA ALA A 51 -24.74 1.64 -8.11
C ALA A 51 -25.04 1.75 -9.62
N GLN A 52 -24.12 2.31 -10.41
CA GLN A 52 -24.22 2.31 -11.88
C GLN A 52 -23.75 0.99 -12.53
N GLY A 53 -23.28 0.02 -11.76
CA GLY A 53 -22.71 -1.22 -12.29
C GLY A 53 -21.32 -1.02 -12.91
N TRP A 54 -20.62 0.07 -12.60
CA TRP A 54 -19.27 0.29 -13.10
C TRP A 54 -18.26 -0.60 -12.35
N GLY A 55 -17.24 -1.06 -13.07
CA GLY A 55 -16.04 -1.57 -12.43
C GLY A 55 -15.32 -0.43 -11.71
N VAL A 56 -14.78 -0.71 -10.53
CA VAL A 56 -14.10 0.30 -9.71
C VAL A 56 -12.67 -0.14 -9.43
N GLY A 57 -11.73 0.80 -9.56
CA GLY A 57 -10.37 0.75 -9.02
C GLY A 57 -10.15 1.92 -8.05
N ALA A 58 -8.96 1.99 -7.48
CA ALA A 58 -8.62 3.09 -6.59
C ALA A 58 -7.18 3.56 -6.80
N TYR A 59 -6.86 4.80 -6.46
CA TYR A 59 -5.49 5.29 -6.46
C TYR A 59 -5.15 6.12 -5.23
N TRP A 60 -3.84 6.20 -4.94
CA TRP A 60 -3.27 6.99 -3.86
C TRP A 60 -2.19 7.92 -4.41
N TYR A 61 -2.35 9.22 -4.26
CA TYR A 61 -1.38 10.21 -4.69
C TYR A 61 -0.24 10.34 -3.66
N MET A 62 0.99 10.06 -4.08
CA MET A 62 2.14 10.00 -3.19
C MET A 62 2.76 11.37 -2.91
N TYR A 63 2.93 11.68 -1.63
CA TYR A 63 3.76 12.81 -1.17
C TYR A 63 5.00 12.36 -0.37
N ALA A 64 5.12 11.07 -0.06
CA ALA A 64 6.26 10.55 0.68
C ALA A 64 7.58 10.84 -0.04
N THR A 65 8.61 11.20 0.73
CA THR A 65 9.95 11.50 0.23
C THR A 65 11.00 10.49 0.68
N SER A 66 10.56 9.37 1.22
CA SER A 66 11.42 8.27 1.69
C SER A 66 10.71 6.93 1.58
N VAL A 67 11.46 5.83 1.57
CA VAL A 67 10.92 4.47 1.55
C VAL A 67 10.00 4.22 2.75
N GLU A 68 10.39 4.71 3.92
CA GLU A 68 9.56 4.56 5.12
C GLU A 68 8.26 5.38 5.03
N GLY A 69 8.32 6.60 4.50
CA GLY A 69 7.15 7.41 4.20
C GLY A 69 6.20 6.70 3.23
N ALA A 70 6.74 6.09 2.16
CA ALA A 70 5.96 5.32 1.21
C ALA A 70 5.25 4.11 1.86
N ARG A 71 5.91 3.41 2.80
CA ARG A 71 5.26 2.35 3.59
C ARG A 71 4.09 2.88 4.42
N GLN A 72 4.26 4.03 5.07
CA GLN A 72 3.21 4.68 5.86
C GLN A 72 2.01 5.06 4.99
N GLU A 73 2.25 5.60 3.81
CA GLU A 73 1.19 5.91 2.85
C GLU A 73 0.48 4.66 2.32
N ALA A 74 1.22 3.56 2.07
CA ALA A 74 0.61 2.28 1.69
C ALA A 74 -0.35 1.77 2.77
N TYR A 75 0.02 1.84 4.06
CA TYR A 75 -0.90 1.47 5.14
C TYR A 75 -2.07 2.43 5.29
N ALA A 76 -1.88 3.74 5.04
CA ALA A 76 -2.98 4.70 5.00
C ALA A 76 -3.97 4.34 3.88
N PHE A 77 -3.48 3.99 2.70
CA PHE A 77 -4.31 3.52 1.59
C PHE A 77 -5.07 2.25 1.95
N LEU A 78 -4.39 1.23 2.50
CA LEU A 78 -5.03 -0.01 2.95
C LEU A 78 -6.17 0.26 3.95
N ASN A 79 -6.01 1.18 4.88
CA ASN A 79 -7.04 1.52 5.85
C ASN A 79 -8.30 2.08 5.20
N VAL A 80 -8.16 2.81 4.09
CA VAL A 80 -9.28 3.39 3.34
C VAL A 80 -10.02 2.33 2.51
N ILE A 81 -9.28 1.43 1.86
CA ILE A 81 -9.85 0.48 0.89
C ILE A 81 -10.22 -0.89 1.48
N ARG A 82 -9.82 -1.16 2.71
CA ARG A 82 -10.09 -2.46 3.37
C ARG A 82 -11.58 -2.78 3.40
N GLY A 83 -11.92 -4.05 3.12
CA GLY A 83 -13.30 -4.54 3.10
C GLY A 83 -14.10 -4.15 1.87
N LYS A 84 -13.50 -3.46 0.91
CA LYS A 84 -14.12 -3.12 -0.38
C LYS A 84 -13.66 -4.07 -1.48
N GLN A 85 -14.49 -4.22 -2.50
CA GLN A 85 -14.16 -4.99 -3.70
C GLN A 85 -13.88 -4.05 -4.87
N PHE A 86 -12.80 -4.34 -5.62
CA PHE A 86 -12.41 -3.57 -6.79
C PHE A 86 -12.23 -4.49 -7.99
N GLU A 87 -12.92 -4.20 -9.07
CA GLU A 87 -12.80 -4.90 -10.35
C GLU A 87 -11.54 -4.50 -11.11
N TYR A 88 -10.97 -3.36 -10.78
CA TYR A 88 -9.75 -2.79 -11.35
C TYR A 88 -8.64 -2.74 -10.30
N PRO A 89 -7.37 -2.63 -10.73
CA PRO A 89 -6.25 -2.54 -9.80
C PRO A 89 -6.36 -1.37 -8.82
N VAL A 90 -5.54 -1.46 -7.77
CA VAL A 90 -5.26 -0.31 -6.90
C VAL A 90 -3.90 0.26 -7.28
N TYR A 91 -3.81 1.57 -7.47
CA TYR A 91 -2.64 2.22 -8.05
C TYR A 91 -1.95 3.16 -7.06
N LEU A 92 -0.62 3.18 -7.13
CA LEU A 92 0.17 4.28 -6.61
C LEU A 92 0.32 5.32 -7.73
N ASP A 93 -0.09 6.53 -7.46
CA ASP A 93 0.10 7.68 -8.33
C ASP A 93 1.40 8.40 -7.91
N ILE A 94 2.40 8.34 -8.79
CA ILE A 94 3.73 8.91 -8.58
C ILE A 94 4.07 9.87 -9.73
N GLU A 95 3.81 11.15 -9.50
CA GLU A 95 4.06 12.21 -10.49
C GLU A 95 4.35 13.59 -9.89
N ASP A 96 4.35 13.70 -8.54
CA ASP A 96 4.59 14.99 -7.90
C ASP A 96 6.00 15.53 -8.23
N PRO A 97 6.12 16.72 -8.81
CA PRO A 97 7.41 17.27 -9.25
C PRO A 97 8.46 17.36 -8.14
N SER A 98 8.03 17.51 -6.89
CA SER A 98 8.94 17.57 -5.74
C SER A 98 9.72 16.27 -5.52
N LEU A 99 9.23 15.14 -6.04
CA LEU A 99 9.85 13.83 -5.90
C LEU A 99 11.02 13.62 -6.88
N GLN A 100 11.12 14.37 -7.97
CA GLN A 100 12.17 14.20 -8.98
C GLN A 100 13.59 14.31 -8.39
N LYS A 101 13.77 15.16 -7.38
CA LYS A 101 15.06 15.34 -6.69
C LYS A 101 15.55 14.13 -5.90
N LEU A 102 14.69 13.15 -5.63
CA LEU A 102 15.06 11.96 -4.84
C LEU A 102 15.90 10.95 -5.61
N GLY A 103 15.94 11.08 -6.93
CA GLY A 103 16.67 10.18 -7.82
C GLY A 103 15.96 8.82 -8.04
N LYS A 104 16.25 8.23 -9.18
CA LYS A 104 15.59 7.02 -9.71
C LYS A 104 15.63 5.83 -8.75
N SER A 105 16.78 5.55 -8.13
CA SER A 105 16.94 4.42 -7.21
C SER A 105 16.02 4.53 -5.99
N THR A 106 15.94 5.71 -5.38
CA THR A 106 15.07 5.98 -4.23
C THR A 106 13.61 5.85 -4.62
N LEU A 107 13.20 6.44 -5.73
CA LEU A 107 11.83 6.36 -6.23
C LEU A 107 11.40 4.91 -6.51
N ASN A 108 12.27 4.12 -7.16
CA ASN A 108 12.00 2.71 -7.40
C ASN A 108 11.88 1.90 -6.11
N ALA A 109 12.70 2.19 -5.10
CA ALA A 109 12.59 1.55 -3.79
C ALA A 109 11.30 1.93 -3.07
N MET A 110 10.84 3.18 -3.20
CA MET A 110 9.57 3.65 -2.64
C MET A 110 8.38 2.96 -3.30
N VAL A 111 8.33 2.91 -4.63
CA VAL A 111 7.30 2.20 -5.41
C VAL A 111 7.28 0.72 -5.04
N THR A 112 8.45 0.09 -4.96
CA THR A 112 8.57 -1.33 -4.60
C THR A 112 8.03 -1.59 -3.19
N ALA A 113 8.44 -0.79 -2.21
CA ALA A 113 8.01 -0.95 -0.82
C ALA A 113 6.50 -0.74 -0.65
N PHE A 114 5.91 0.20 -1.39
CA PHE A 114 4.47 0.43 -1.43
C PHE A 114 3.73 -0.77 -2.04
N GLY A 115 4.16 -1.20 -3.23
CA GLY A 115 3.52 -2.29 -3.97
C GLY A 115 3.58 -3.62 -3.24
N GLU A 116 4.72 -3.97 -2.63
CA GLU A 116 4.87 -5.20 -1.83
C GLU A 116 3.88 -5.23 -0.66
N ILE A 117 3.60 -4.10 -0.02
CA ILE A 117 2.58 -4.01 1.03
C ILE A 117 1.18 -4.24 0.47
N MET A 118 0.84 -3.63 -0.67
CA MET A 118 -0.47 -3.80 -1.29
C MET A 118 -0.70 -5.26 -1.72
N GLU A 119 0.29 -5.88 -2.39
CA GLU A 119 0.21 -7.26 -2.86
C GLU A 119 0.16 -8.28 -1.72
N ALA A 120 0.94 -8.06 -0.64
CA ALA A 120 0.92 -8.89 0.56
C ALA A 120 -0.45 -8.85 1.27
N ASN A 121 -1.24 -7.80 1.08
CA ASN A 121 -2.61 -7.67 1.58
C ASN A 121 -3.68 -8.09 0.57
N GLY A 122 -3.29 -8.78 -0.52
CA GLY A 122 -4.22 -9.40 -1.47
C GLY A 122 -4.71 -8.46 -2.57
N TYR A 123 -4.15 -7.27 -2.71
CA TYR A 123 -4.50 -6.36 -3.78
C TYR A 123 -3.67 -6.61 -5.04
N TYR A 124 -4.27 -6.45 -6.20
CA TYR A 124 -3.58 -6.37 -7.48
C TYR A 124 -3.11 -4.93 -7.66
N PHE A 125 -1.80 -4.76 -7.58
CA PHE A 125 -1.20 -3.44 -7.53
C PHE A 125 -0.67 -2.98 -8.89
N GLY A 126 -0.80 -1.70 -9.16
CA GLY A 126 -0.22 -1.02 -10.31
C GLY A 126 0.36 0.35 -9.95
N VAL A 127 1.02 0.95 -10.92
CA VAL A 127 1.64 2.27 -10.81
C VAL A 127 1.05 3.18 -11.87
N TYR A 128 0.57 4.36 -11.46
CA TYR A 128 0.24 5.45 -12.37
C TYR A 128 1.37 6.46 -12.41
N THR A 129 1.69 6.87 -13.61
CA THR A 129 2.54 8.02 -13.90
C THR A 129 2.37 8.45 -15.35
N ASN A 130 2.89 9.62 -15.73
CA ASN A 130 2.94 10.01 -17.13
C ASN A 130 4.14 9.36 -17.86
N LYS A 131 4.06 9.32 -19.19
CA LYS A 131 5.08 8.65 -20.02
C LYS A 131 6.49 9.23 -19.86
N TYR A 132 6.63 10.53 -19.57
CA TYR A 132 7.93 11.14 -19.31
C TYR A 132 8.55 10.58 -18.03
N TRP A 133 7.78 10.52 -16.94
CA TRP A 133 8.24 9.94 -15.70
C TRP A 133 8.61 8.47 -15.84
N TYR A 134 7.77 7.69 -16.52
CA TYR A 134 8.04 6.27 -16.78
C TYR A 134 9.40 6.06 -17.46
N ASN A 135 9.73 6.87 -18.48
CA ASN A 135 10.96 6.71 -19.25
C ASN A 135 12.19 7.30 -18.55
N SER A 136 12.03 8.41 -17.83
CA SER A 136 13.14 9.27 -17.44
C SER A 136 13.36 9.37 -15.94
N ILE A 137 12.30 9.35 -15.13
CA ILE A 137 12.35 9.63 -13.71
C ILE A 137 12.37 8.35 -12.88
N ILE A 138 11.52 7.38 -13.21
CA ILE A 138 11.52 6.04 -12.63
C ILE A 138 12.02 5.01 -13.65
N SER A 139 12.62 3.92 -13.18
CA SER A 139 13.02 2.85 -14.09
C SER A 139 11.85 1.92 -14.35
N GLY A 140 11.07 2.23 -15.39
CA GLY A 140 9.97 1.37 -15.79
C GLY A 140 10.38 -0.07 -16.07
N ALA A 141 11.58 -0.30 -16.60
CA ALA A 141 12.02 -1.66 -16.96
C ALA A 141 12.09 -2.64 -15.79
N ASP A 142 12.59 -2.22 -14.62
CA ASP A 142 12.69 -3.08 -13.44
C ASP A 142 11.34 -3.26 -12.75
N LEU A 143 10.55 -2.18 -12.68
CA LEU A 143 9.23 -2.20 -12.08
C LEU A 143 8.19 -2.89 -12.98
N ASN A 144 8.38 -2.88 -14.29
CA ASN A 144 7.47 -3.48 -15.28
C ASN A 144 7.33 -5.00 -15.16
N ARG A 145 8.32 -5.66 -14.58
CA ARG A 145 8.27 -7.11 -14.30
C ARG A 145 7.48 -7.45 -13.05
N LYS A 146 7.25 -6.45 -12.18
CA LYS A 146 6.61 -6.63 -10.88
C LYS A 146 5.17 -6.14 -10.87
N PHE A 147 4.90 -4.97 -11.46
CA PHE A 147 3.64 -4.25 -11.29
C PHE A 147 2.99 -3.91 -12.61
N ASP A 148 1.69 -3.72 -12.59
CA ASP A 148 0.93 -3.23 -13.73
C ASP A 148 1.08 -1.71 -13.88
N TRP A 149 0.75 -1.18 -15.06
CA TRP A 149 0.92 0.24 -15.34
C TRP A 149 -0.37 0.89 -15.83
N TRP A 150 -0.59 2.06 -15.31
CA TRP A 150 -1.55 3.04 -15.78
C TRP A 150 -0.75 4.25 -16.26
N ILE A 151 -0.72 4.46 -17.58
CA ILE A 151 0.15 5.47 -18.20
C ILE A 151 -0.68 6.64 -18.70
N ALA A 152 -0.33 7.85 -18.22
CA ALA A 152 -0.83 9.07 -18.79
C ALA A 152 0.01 9.45 -20.03
N GLN A 153 -0.66 9.52 -21.15
CA GLN A 153 -0.18 10.14 -22.38
C GLN A 153 -1.37 10.82 -23.05
N TRP A 154 -1.51 12.09 -22.81
CA TRP A 154 -2.61 12.89 -23.34
C TRP A 154 -2.38 13.14 -24.83
N SER A 155 -2.96 12.31 -25.63
CA SER A 155 -2.82 12.31 -27.08
C SER A 155 -3.90 11.47 -27.73
N SER A 156 -4.01 11.58 -29.08
CA SER A 156 -4.83 10.67 -29.90
C SER A 156 -4.17 9.33 -30.17
N TYR A 157 -2.90 9.17 -29.78
CA TYR A 157 -2.10 7.95 -30.03
C TYR A 157 -1.80 7.23 -28.72
N GLU A 158 -1.89 5.90 -28.76
CA GLU A 158 -1.55 5.06 -27.63
C GLU A 158 -0.08 5.16 -27.21
N PRO A 159 0.23 4.96 -25.91
CA PRO A 159 1.61 4.88 -25.45
C PRO A 159 2.35 3.74 -26.14
N SER A 160 3.46 4.03 -26.82
CA SER A 160 4.34 3.06 -27.43
C SER A 160 5.57 2.79 -26.56
N GLY A 161 6.13 1.58 -26.63
CA GLY A 161 7.34 1.20 -25.89
C GLY A 161 7.14 1.00 -24.39
N VAL A 162 5.88 0.89 -23.93
CA VAL A 162 5.53 0.59 -22.54
C VAL A 162 4.48 -0.52 -22.51
N ASN A 163 4.57 -1.40 -21.51
CA ASN A 163 3.54 -2.39 -21.27
C ASN A 163 2.58 -1.84 -20.23
N TYR A 164 1.35 -1.51 -20.62
CA TYR A 164 0.34 -0.92 -19.76
C TYR A 164 -0.97 -1.69 -19.80
N GLY A 165 -1.76 -1.52 -18.78
CA GLY A 165 -3.12 -2.07 -18.72
C GLY A 165 -4.19 -1.00 -18.75
N LEU A 166 -3.82 0.23 -18.32
CA LEU A 166 -4.66 1.42 -18.44
C LEU A 166 -3.88 2.55 -19.14
N TRP A 167 -4.59 3.28 -19.98
CA TRP A 167 -4.10 4.49 -20.63
C TRP A 167 -5.03 5.66 -20.32
N GLN A 168 -4.50 6.70 -19.65
CA GLN A 168 -5.16 7.99 -19.49
C GLN A 168 -4.81 8.84 -20.71
N PHE A 169 -5.79 9.09 -21.56
CA PHE A 169 -5.58 9.74 -22.85
C PHE A 169 -5.95 11.22 -22.90
N GLY A 170 -6.62 11.72 -21.86
CA GLY A 170 -7.03 13.11 -21.81
C GLY A 170 -7.73 13.46 -20.51
N GLY A 171 -7.97 14.75 -20.35
CA GLY A 171 -8.60 15.35 -19.18
C GLY A 171 -8.99 16.78 -19.49
N GLU A 172 -8.05 17.73 -19.45
CA GLU A 172 -8.32 19.14 -19.69
C GLU A 172 -8.54 19.51 -21.16
N THR A 173 -8.05 18.70 -22.08
CA THR A 173 -8.11 18.97 -23.53
C THR A 173 -8.79 17.84 -24.30
N ASN A 174 -9.35 18.18 -25.45
CA ASN A 174 -9.98 17.21 -26.35
C ASN A 174 -8.92 16.52 -27.21
N TYR A 175 -8.74 15.22 -27.00
CA TYR A 175 -7.86 14.40 -27.84
C TYR A 175 -8.64 13.38 -28.67
N ILE A 176 -9.18 12.36 -28.04
CA ILE A 176 -9.98 11.31 -28.68
C ILE A 176 -11.47 11.63 -28.56
N ARG A 177 -11.86 12.22 -27.43
CA ARG A 177 -13.24 12.58 -27.08
C ARG A 177 -13.27 14.01 -26.54
N SER A 178 -14.47 14.56 -26.31
CA SER A 178 -14.62 15.77 -25.53
C SER A 178 -13.94 15.60 -24.15
N ASN A 179 -13.28 16.63 -23.66
CA ASN A 179 -12.71 16.64 -22.29
C ASN A 179 -13.78 16.61 -21.19
N LYS A 180 -15.07 16.71 -21.56
CA LYS A 180 -16.19 16.59 -20.63
C LYS A 180 -16.88 15.26 -20.79
N VAL A 181 -17.21 14.65 -19.65
CA VAL A 181 -18.08 13.48 -19.55
C VAL A 181 -19.27 13.89 -18.69
N ALA A 182 -20.46 13.76 -19.26
CA ALA A 182 -21.72 14.26 -18.68
C ALA A 182 -21.66 15.74 -18.25
N GLY A 183 -20.96 16.56 -19.06
CA GLY A 183 -20.81 18.00 -18.82
C GLY A 183 -19.71 18.40 -17.84
N VAL A 184 -19.01 17.45 -17.22
CA VAL A 184 -17.93 17.68 -16.24
C VAL A 184 -16.57 17.38 -16.87
N THR A 185 -15.61 18.30 -16.73
CA THR A 185 -14.21 18.06 -17.13
C THR A 185 -13.66 16.90 -16.30
N THR A 186 -13.22 15.85 -16.98
CA THR A 186 -12.93 14.56 -16.36
C THR A 186 -11.78 13.87 -17.07
N ASP A 187 -10.85 13.32 -16.30
CA ASP A 187 -9.78 12.50 -16.84
C ASP A 187 -10.34 11.19 -17.39
N GLN A 188 -9.87 10.83 -18.59
CA GLN A 188 -10.48 9.80 -19.42
C GLN A 188 -9.48 8.69 -19.74
N ASN A 189 -9.96 7.46 -19.67
CA ASN A 189 -9.14 6.29 -19.70
C ASN A 189 -9.66 5.20 -20.64
N TYR A 190 -8.72 4.43 -21.20
CA TYR A 190 -9.00 3.14 -21.80
C TYR A 190 -8.32 2.02 -21.02
N ALA A 191 -9.09 0.99 -20.64
CA ALA A 191 -8.56 -0.27 -20.17
C ALA A 191 -8.34 -1.22 -21.36
N VAL A 192 -7.13 -1.78 -21.45
CA VAL A 192 -6.74 -2.73 -22.51
C VAL A 192 -6.67 -4.17 -22.00
N LYS A 193 -6.77 -4.38 -20.68
CA LYS A 193 -6.84 -5.67 -20.01
C LYS A 193 -8.25 -5.93 -19.46
N ASP A 194 -8.66 -7.17 -19.41
CA ASP A 194 -9.91 -7.59 -18.72
C ASP A 194 -9.65 -7.76 -17.23
N TYR A 195 -9.57 -6.62 -16.52
CA TYR A 195 -9.32 -6.62 -15.09
C TYR A 195 -10.39 -7.33 -14.25
N PRO A 196 -11.70 -7.17 -14.53
CA PRO A 196 -12.72 -7.91 -13.79
C PRO A 196 -12.49 -9.43 -13.78
N THR A 197 -12.12 -10.00 -14.92
CA THR A 197 -11.77 -11.41 -15.02
C THR A 197 -10.48 -11.73 -14.27
N ILE A 198 -9.45 -10.91 -14.39
CA ILE A 198 -8.18 -11.06 -13.66
C ILE A 198 -8.43 -11.09 -12.14
N MET A 199 -9.17 -10.12 -11.60
CA MET A 199 -9.42 -10.04 -10.15
C MET A 199 -10.13 -11.30 -9.62
N LYS A 200 -11.14 -11.78 -10.33
CA LYS A 200 -11.88 -12.99 -9.96
C LYS A 200 -11.03 -14.26 -10.10
N THR A 201 -10.27 -14.38 -11.19
CA THR A 201 -9.45 -15.57 -11.46
C THR A 201 -8.36 -15.74 -10.39
N TYR A 202 -7.72 -14.67 -9.98
CA TYR A 202 -6.61 -14.71 -9.01
C TYR A 202 -7.04 -14.46 -7.57
N GLY A 203 -8.32 -14.19 -7.31
CA GLY A 203 -8.82 -13.90 -5.96
C GLY A 203 -8.17 -12.63 -5.37
N LYS A 204 -8.15 -11.55 -6.13
CA LYS A 204 -7.55 -10.28 -5.74
C LYS A 204 -8.60 -9.24 -5.43
N ASN A 205 -8.20 -8.14 -4.77
CA ASN A 205 -9.04 -6.96 -4.56
C ASN A 205 -10.38 -7.25 -3.86
N GLY A 206 -10.38 -8.18 -2.91
CA GLY A 206 -11.58 -8.58 -2.17
C GLY A 206 -12.43 -9.66 -2.84
N TYR A 207 -12.00 -10.21 -4.00
CA TYR A 207 -12.64 -11.36 -4.62
C TYR A 207 -12.07 -12.67 -4.09
N SER A 208 -12.92 -13.71 -3.99
CA SER A 208 -12.48 -15.08 -3.80
C SER A 208 -11.96 -15.65 -5.12
N LYS A 209 -10.94 -16.52 -5.07
CA LYS A 209 -10.38 -17.14 -6.26
C LYS A 209 -11.44 -18.02 -6.95
N SER A 210 -11.69 -17.80 -8.24
CA SER A 210 -12.60 -18.63 -9.04
C SER A 210 -12.01 -20.04 -9.19
N GLY A 211 -12.69 -21.06 -8.70
CA GLY A 211 -12.24 -22.47 -8.78
C GLY A 211 -12.33 -23.26 -7.49
N GLY A 212 -12.75 -22.66 -6.39
CA GLY A 212 -13.13 -23.33 -5.14
C GLY A 212 -14.56 -22.94 -4.81
N GLY A 213 -15.51 -23.84 -5.04
CA GLY A 213 -16.90 -23.56 -4.76
C GLY A 213 -17.13 -23.30 -3.28
N SER A 214 -17.65 -22.15 -2.96
CA SER A 214 -18.70 -21.90 -1.99
C SER A 214 -19.00 -20.39 -1.92
N THR A 215 -20.26 -20.07 -2.01
CA THR A 215 -20.89 -18.75 -1.86
C THR A 215 -20.56 -18.13 -0.50
N PRO A 216 -20.15 -16.86 -0.39
CA PRO A 216 -20.04 -16.23 0.91
C PRO A 216 -21.42 -15.80 1.41
N ALA A 217 -21.87 -16.45 2.47
CA ALA A 217 -22.94 -15.93 3.31
C ALA A 217 -22.41 -14.77 4.18
N PRO A 218 -23.26 -13.87 4.71
CA PRO A 218 -22.82 -12.74 5.52
C PRO A 218 -22.14 -13.23 6.79
N GLN A 219 -20.96 -12.66 7.07
CA GLN A 219 -20.01 -13.12 8.05
C GLN A 219 -20.51 -12.91 9.48
N PRO A 220 -20.72 -13.95 10.26
CA PRO A 220 -20.78 -13.85 11.72
C PRO A 220 -19.37 -13.70 12.29
N LYS A 221 -19.30 -13.05 13.44
CA LYS A 221 -18.14 -12.84 14.29
C LYS A 221 -17.24 -14.09 14.37
N PRO A 222 -15.90 -14.00 14.27
CA PRO A 222 -15.05 -15.19 14.17
C PRO A 222 -15.00 -15.98 15.46
N THR A 223 -15.45 -17.23 15.35
CA THR A 223 -15.11 -18.30 16.28
C THR A 223 -13.89 -19.04 15.71
N PRO A 224 -12.93 -19.49 16.51
CA PRO A 224 -11.68 -20.04 16.00
C PRO A 224 -11.87 -21.45 15.45
N GLN A 225 -11.46 -21.66 14.17
CA GLN A 225 -11.35 -22.99 13.56
C GLN A 225 -9.88 -23.30 13.27
N PRO A 226 -9.39 -24.51 13.61
CA PRO A 226 -7.98 -24.85 13.45
C PRO A 226 -7.66 -25.25 12.00
N SER A 227 -6.79 -24.47 11.35
CA SER A 227 -6.12 -24.90 10.13
C SER A 227 -4.73 -24.30 10.03
N THR A 228 -3.75 -25.19 9.94
CA THR A 228 -2.36 -24.97 9.51
C THR A 228 -1.63 -23.77 10.11
N GLY A 229 -1.20 -23.86 11.36
CA GLY A 229 0.06 -23.27 11.85
C GLY A 229 0.26 -21.75 11.84
N VAL A 230 -0.65 -20.93 11.30
CA VAL A 230 -0.49 -19.47 11.24
C VAL A 230 -1.81 -18.76 11.51
N THR A 231 -1.85 -17.93 12.56
CA THR A 231 -2.93 -16.97 12.81
C THR A 231 -2.51 -15.59 12.33
N THR A 232 -3.45 -14.75 11.91
CA THR A 232 -3.17 -13.35 11.55
C THR A 232 -3.80 -12.39 12.55
N TYR A 233 -3.10 -11.29 12.83
CA TYR A 233 -3.59 -10.21 13.66
C TYR A 233 -3.49 -8.89 12.90
N VAL A 234 -4.57 -8.10 12.89
CA VAL A 234 -4.57 -6.77 12.30
C VAL A 234 -4.28 -5.73 13.38
N VAL A 235 -3.20 -4.98 13.23
CA VAL A 235 -2.77 -3.95 14.17
C VAL A 235 -3.85 -2.88 14.33
N LYS A 236 -4.21 -2.56 15.56
CA LYS A 236 -5.18 -1.53 15.95
C LYS A 236 -4.46 -0.31 16.52
N LYS A 237 -5.17 0.82 16.62
CA LYS A 237 -4.64 2.05 17.24
C LYS A 237 -4.21 1.75 18.69
N GLY A 238 -2.95 2.09 19.00
CA GLY A 238 -2.35 1.85 20.32
C GLY A 238 -1.68 0.50 20.48
N ASP A 239 -1.75 -0.41 19.50
CA ASP A 239 -0.98 -1.65 19.56
C ASP A 239 0.51 -1.42 19.42
N THR A 240 1.27 -2.28 20.08
CA THR A 240 2.71 -2.44 19.90
C THR A 240 3.00 -3.89 19.50
N LEU A 241 4.08 -4.15 18.76
CA LEU A 241 4.44 -5.52 18.39
C LEU A 241 4.70 -6.38 19.62
N SER A 242 5.23 -5.79 20.69
CA SER A 242 5.42 -6.47 21.97
C SER A 242 4.11 -6.83 22.66
N GLY A 243 3.12 -5.92 22.63
CA GLY A 243 1.78 -6.19 23.15
C GLY A 243 1.05 -7.30 22.38
N ILE A 244 1.18 -7.28 21.05
CA ILE A 244 0.66 -8.34 20.19
C ILE A 244 1.35 -9.67 20.50
N ALA A 245 2.70 -9.68 20.54
CA ALA A 245 3.47 -10.89 20.86
C ALA A 245 3.06 -11.51 22.19
N SER A 246 2.90 -10.71 23.25
CA SER A 246 2.46 -11.17 24.56
C SER A 246 1.08 -11.83 24.55
N ARG A 247 0.12 -11.32 23.76
CA ARG A 247 -1.23 -11.92 23.62
C ARG A 247 -1.20 -13.31 22.99
N TYR A 248 -0.19 -13.59 22.19
CA TYR A 248 -0.06 -14.85 21.45
C TYR A 248 1.07 -15.76 21.97
N GLY A 249 1.62 -15.45 23.15
CA GLY A 249 2.62 -16.30 23.81
C GLY A 249 3.96 -16.38 23.08
N THR A 250 4.32 -15.32 22.35
CA THR A 250 5.57 -15.24 21.58
C THR A 250 6.35 -13.96 21.91
N THR A 251 7.52 -13.77 21.28
CA THR A 251 8.32 -12.57 21.46
C THR A 251 8.15 -11.61 20.28
N TYR A 252 8.29 -10.31 20.52
CA TYR A 252 8.22 -9.34 19.43
C TYR A 252 9.36 -9.53 18.40
N GLN A 253 10.52 -10.03 18.84
CA GLN A 253 11.62 -10.36 17.94
C GLN A 253 11.23 -11.48 16.98
N ALA A 254 10.64 -12.55 17.51
CA ALA A 254 10.15 -13.66 16.70
C ALA A 254 9.06 -13.22 15.73
N LEU A 255 8.10 -12.39 16.19
CA LEU A 255 7.10 -11.82 15.30
C LEU A 255 7.71 -10.90 14.24
N ALA A 256 8.67 -10.04 14.61
CA ALA A 256 9.35 -9.17 13.68
C ALA A 256 10.10 -9.97 12.59
N GLN A 257 10.87 -10.97 13.00
CA GLN A 257 11.61 -11.84 12.08
C GLN A 257 10.66 -12.61 11.16
N TYR A 258 9.60 -13.22 11.70
CA TYR A 258 8.62 -13.99 10.94
C TYR A 258 7.85 -13.14 9.91
N ASN A 259 7.68 -11.85 10.21
CA ASN A 259 6.95 -10.90 9.37
C ASN A 259 7.86 -9.99 8.53
N GLY A 260 9.18 -10.16 8.56
CA GLY A 260 10.10 -9.30 7.85
C GLY A 260 10.08 -7.83 8.34
N ILE A 261 9.73 -7.61 9.63
CA ILE A 261 9.66 -6.27 10.22
C ILE A 261 11.06 -5.86 10.68
N SER A 262 11.69 -4.97 9.94
CA SER A 262 13.05 -4.49 10.25
C SER A 262 13.11 -3.64 11.52
N ASN A 263 12.06 -2.88 11.83
CA ASN A 263 11.96 -2.09 13.05
C ASN A 263 10.75 -2.52 13.89
N PRO A 264 10.94 -3.32 14.96
CA PRO A 264 9.85 -3.81 15.80
C PRO A 264 9.03 -2.73 16.53
N ASN A 265 9.58 -1.52 16.66
CA ASN A 265 8.89 -0.39 17.27
C ASN A 265 7.98 0.36 16.28
N LEU A 266 7.99 -0.05 15.03
CA LEU A 266 7.29 0.62 13.95
C LEU A 266 6.32 -0.35 13.27
N ILE A 267 5.13 -0.45 13.85
CA ILE A 267 3.99 -1.16 13.24
C ILE A 267 2.85 -0.16 13.01
N TYR A 268 2.03 -0.41 12.00
CA TYR A 268 1.02 0.54 11.54
C TYR A 268 -0.38 -0.01 11.78
N VAL A 269 -1.30 0.88 12.15
CA VAL A 269 -2.72 0.53 12.22
C VAL A 269 -3.16 -0.05 10.88
N GLY A 270 -3.72 -1.27 10.94
CA GLY A 270 -4.09 -1.99 9.72
C GLY A 270 -3.05 -2.97 9.20
N GLN A 271 -1.81 -2.91 9.66
CA GLN A 271 -0.80 -3.91 9.31
C GLN A 271 -1.24 -5.31 9.75
N VAL A 272 -1.09 -6.29 8.86
CA VAL A 272 -1.36 -7.70 9.19
C VAL A 272 -0.09 -8.34 9.72
N ILE A 273 -0.15 -8.80 10.96
CA ILE A 273 0.92 -9.57 11.60
C ILE A 273 0.56 -11.05 11.53
N LYS A 274 1.40 -11.84 10.87
CA LYS A 274 1.31 -13.31 10.86
C LYS A 274 1.89 -13.85 12.15
N ILE A 275 1.14 -14.70 12.84
CA ILE A 275 1.49 -15.27 14.13
C ILE A 275 1.57 -16.78 13.97
N PRO A 276 2.75 -17.39 14.08
CA PRO A 276 2.88 -18.85 14.02
C PRO A 276 2.20 -19.50 15.23
N THR A 277 1.27 -20.43 14.98
CA THR A 277 0.45 -21.08 16.03
C THR A 277 1.02 -22.44 16.49
N ASN A 278 2.01 -22.99 15.80
CA ASN A 278 2.70 -24.20 16.25
C ASN A 278 4.14 -23.87 16.60
N GLY A 279 4.58 -24.22 17.79
CA GLY A 279 5.87 -24.01 18.45
C GLY A 279 7.20 -24.14 17.67
N SER A 280 7.19 -23.76 16.40
CA SER A 280 8.35 -23.69 15.52
C SER A 280 8.77 -22.24 15.31
N VAL A 281 9.01 -21.53 16.40
CA VAL A 281 9.93 -20.39 16.36
C VAL A 281 11.31 -20.98 16.62
N PRO A 282 12.32 -20.65 15.83
CA PRO A 282 13.68 -21.05 16.16
C PRO A 282 13.99 -20.54 17.57
N SER A 283 14.11 -21.43 18.52
CA SER A 283 14.58 -21.12 19.86
C SER A 283 16.03 -20.70 19.74
N THR A 284 16.28 -19.39 19.73
CA THR A 284 17.60 -18.89 20.08
C THR A 284 17.84 -19.21 21.55
N PRO A 285 19.05 -19.62 21.93
CA PRO A 285 19.36 -19.99 23.30
C PRO A 285 19.08 -18.82 24.23
N SER A 286 18.37 -19.09 25.30
CA SER A 286 18.07 -18.17 26.40
C SER A 286 19.37 -17.71 27.05
N SER A 287 19.93 -16.60 26.55
CA SER A 287 20.69 -15.70 27.40
C SER A 287 19.71 -14.63 27.88
N SER A 288 19.62 -14.44 29.17
CA SER A 288 18.78 -13.42 29.81
C SER A 288 19.13 -12.05 29.26
N ALA A 289 18.40 -11.59 28.25
CA ALA A 289 18.65 -10.29 27.63
C ALA A 289 18.25 -9.19 28.62
N GLU A 290 19.19 -8.37 29.02
CA GLU A 290 18.95 -7.20 29.86
C GLU A 290 18.67 -5.98 29.02
N TYR A 291 17.72 -5.14 29.43
CA TYR A 291 17.29 -3.96 28.68
C TYR A 291 17.32 -2.71 29.56
N TYR A 292 17.67 -1.58 28.95
CA TYR A 292 17.63 -0.26 29.55
C TYR A 292 16.62 0.63 28.82
N ILE A 293 15.86 1.43 29.56
CA ILE A 293 14.97 2.45 29.00
C ILE A 293 15.69 3.79 29.01
N VAL A 294 15.90 4.35 27.84
CA VAL A 294 16.57 5.65 27.65
C VAL A 294 15.82 6.74 28.39
N LYS A 295 16.54 7.53 29.18
CA LYS A 295 16.03 8.70 29.89
C LYS A 295 16.46 9.97 29.17
N SER A 296 15.81 11.09 29.49
CA SER A 296 16.24 12.40 28.98
C SER A 296 17.68 12.70 29.38
N GLY A 297 18.51 13.10 28.42
CA GLY A 297 19.94 13.37 28.62
C GLY A 297 20.88 12.16 28.50
N ASP A 298 20.33 10.93 28.30
CA ASP A 298 21.18 9.77 28.04
C ASP A 298 21.82 9.83 26.65
N THR A 299 23.04 9.27 26.57
CA THR A 299 23.74 8.98 25.32
C THR A 299 24.02 7.49 25.22
N LEU A 300 24.10 6.95 23.98
CA LEU A 300 24.38 5.54 23.78
C LEU A 300 25.74 5.12 24.38
N SER A 301 26.72 6.05 24.35
CA SER A 301 28.03 5.85 24.98
C SER A 301 27.94 5.83 26.51
N GLY A 302 27.14 6.68 27.12
CA GLY A 302 26.90 6.70 28.55
C GLY A 302 26.18 5.42 29.01
N ILE A 303 25.20 4.96 28.27
CA ILE A 303 24.53 3.66 28.54
C ILE A 303 25.53 2.51 28.39
N ALA A 304 26.32 2.48 27.31
CA ALA A 304 27.33 1.45 27.09
C ALA A 304 28.34 1.34 28.23
N ALA A 305 28.83 2.48 28.73
CA ALA A 305 29.75 2.54 29.87
C ALA A 305 29.14 1.93 31.16
N ARG A 306 27.85 2.20 31.45
CA ARG A 306 27.14 1.62 32.62
C ARG A 306 27.06 0.08 32.56
N TYR A 307 27.00 -0.49 31.37
CA TYR A 307 26.85 -1.93 31.17
C TYR A 307 28.12 -2.63 30.72
N GLY A 308 29.29 -1.96 30.83
CA GLY A 308 30.61 -2.55 30.54
C GLY A 308 30.77 -2.97 29.08
N THR A 309 30.18 -2.23 28.15
CA THR A 309 30.23 -2.51 26.70
C THR A 309 30.58 -1.23 25.92
N THR A 310 30.60 -1.32 24.58
CA THR A 310 30.87 -0.19 23.71
C THR A 310 29.58 0.29 23.02
N TYR A 311 29.49 1.58 22.68
CA TYR A 311 28.34 2.12 21.97
C TYR A 311 28.16 1.48 20.58
N GLN A 312 29.26 1.09 19.92
CA GLN A 312 29.21 0.36 18.64
C GLN A 312 28.52 -0.99 18.80
N LYS A 313 28.85 -1.73 19.87
CA LYS A 313 28.24 -3.03 20.16
C LYS A 313 26.77 -2.87 20.53
N LEU A 314 26.41 -1.84 21.30
CA LEU A 314 25.00 -1.52 21.59
C LEU A 314 24.25 -1.09 20.32
N ALA A 315 24.86 -0.26 19.47
CA ALA A 315 24.26 0.16 18.21
C ALA A 315 23.99 -1.04 17.31
N GLN A 316 24.98 -1.92 17.12
CA GLN A 316 24.84 -3.12 16.32
C GLN A 316 23.77 -4.07 16.87
N MET A 317 23.78 -4.33 18.19
CA MET A 317 22.86 -5.24 18.87
C MET A 317 21.41 -4.74 18.82
N ASN A 318 21.21 -3.42 18.68
CA ASN A 318 19.90 -2.77 18.64
C ASN A 318 19.51 -2.23 17.26
N GLY A 319 20.31 -2.47 16.23
CA GLY A 319 20.03 -1.95 14.87
C GLY A 319 20.03 -0.42 14.77
N ILE A 320 20.80 0.26 15.66
CA ILE A 320 20.88 1.73 15.68
C ILE A 320 21.92 2.18 14.64
N GLN A 321 21.45 2.73 13.53
CA GLN A 321 22.32 3.19 12.44
C GLN A 321 23.11 4.46 12.81
N ASN A 322 22.49 5.38 13.56
CA ASN A 322 23.16 6.58 14.06
C ASN A 322 23.26 6.53 15.60
N PRO A 323 24.44 6.20 16.15
CA PRO A 323 24.65 6.11 17.61
C PRO A 323 24.40 7.39 18.40
N ASN A 324 24.39 8.54 17.72
CA ASN A 324 24.11 9.85 18.34
C ASN A 324 22.60 10.16 18.41
N LEU A 325 21.75 9.27 17.90
CA LEU A 325 20.32 9.50 17.82
C LEU A 325 19.56 8.40 18.57
N ILE A 326 19.39 8.62 19.88
CA ILE A 326 18.52 7.81 20.74
C ILE A 326 17.51 8.74 21.42
N TYR A 327 16.34 8.20 21.79
CA TYR A 327 15.22 8.98 22.28
C TYR A 327 14.80 8.54 23.68
N PRO A 328 14.37 9.45 24.56
CA PRO A 328 13.75 9.09 25.83
C PRO A 328 12.58 8.11 25.63
N GLY A 329 12.53 7.04 26.45
CA GLY A 329 11.57 5.96 26.30
C GLY A 329 12.00 4.83 25.36
N GLN A 330 13.06 5.00 24.59
CA GLN A 330 13.61 3.93 23.73
C GLN A 330 14.17 2.81 24.59
N LYS A 331 13.79 1.56 24.26
CA LYS A 331 14.28 0.35 24.95
C LYS A 331 15.53 -0.17 24.24
N ILE A 332 16.66 -0.19 24.92
CA ILE A 332 17.95 -0.64 24.39
C ILE A 332 18.34 -1.95 25.09
N ARG A 333 18.61 -2.99 24.32
CA ARG A 333 19.23 -4.22 24.81
C ARG A 333 20.69 -3.92 25.19
N VAL A 334 21.08 -4.30 26.44
CA VAL A 334 22.39 -3.98 26.99
C VAL A 334 23.25 -5.23 27.28
N LYS A 335 22.62 -6.43 27.24
CA LYS A 335 23.26 -7.76 27.27
C LYS A 335 22.53 -8.74 26.38
#